data_e7b4965c034a434d996a992f1c022138
#
_entry.id   e7b4965c034a434d996a992f1c022138
#
_cell.length_a   1.000
_cell.length_b   1.000
_cell.length_c   1.000
_cell.angle_alpha   90.00
_cell.angle_beta   90.00
_cell.angle_gamma   90.00
#
_symmetry.space_group_name_H-M   'P 1'
#
loop_
_entity.id
_entity.type
_entity.pdbx_description
1 polymer ?
#
loop_
_entity_poly.entity_id
_entity_poly.type
_entity_poly.pdbx_seq_one_letter_code
_entity_poly.pdbx_strand_id
1 'polypeptide(L)'
;MNRAFQEMFGIADALADIPYAGRTDPSILRDALRKHGIDGDFRRIVAEFKERYVWHLERTLWETQGQVLPGIPELLSALHLREDVTLGLATGNFREGAQLKLRRYGLDGHFQSGAFGDDAEDRAQLVALAARRAARGREPARVLVVGDTPLDVAAALACGFVPVGVATGYYSQDDLRQAGASLVFPDFSDWQRALSLLLS
;
A
#
# COMPACT_ATOMS: atom_id res chain seq x y z
N MET A 1 -9.62 -11.92 1.03
CA MET A 1 -10.56 -11.35 2.02
C MET A 1 -11.93 -12.05 1.97
N ASN A 2 -12.64 -12.15 0.84
CA ASN A 2 -13.97 -12.81 0.78
C ASN A 2 -14.00 -14.21 1.39
N ARG A 3 -13.02 -15.08 1.09
CA ARG A 3 -12.94 -16.42 1.68
C ARG A 3 -12.83 -16.41 3.22
N ALA A 4 -12.02 -15.51 3.78
CA ALA A 4 -11.89 -15.37 5.23
C ALA A 4 -13.19 -14.86 5.88
N PHE A 5 -13.87 -13.93 5.23
CA PHE A 5 -15.15 -13.42 5.70
C PHE A 5 -16.24 -14.48 5.66
N GLN A 6 -16.30 -15.25 4.57
CA GLN A 6 -17.24 -16.36 4.42
C GLN A 6 -17.00 -17.46 5.48
N GLU A 7 -15.74 -17.78 5.78
CA GLU A 7 -15.38 -18.75 6.81
C GLU A 7 -15.82 -18.30 8.21
N MET A 8 -15.66 -16.99 8.53
CA MET A 8 -16.02 -16.46 9.84
C MET A 8 -17.52 -16.24 10.02
N PHE A 9 -18.21 -15.77 8.98
CA PHE A 9 -19.57 -15.25 9.12
C PHE A 9 -20.59 -15.93 8.19
N GLY A 10 -20.16 -16.88 7.37
CA GLY A 10 -21.04 -17.61 6.46
C GLY A 10 -21.52 -16.80 5.24
N ILE A 11 -21.00 -15.59 5.01
CA ILE A 11 -21.45 -14.68 3.96
C ILE A 11 -20.46 -14.70 2.79
N ALA A 12 -20.91 -15.17 1.64
CA ALA A 12 -20.15 -15.13 0.40
C ALA A 12 -20.16 -13.68 -0.17
N ASP A 13 -19.10 -13.33 -0.91
CA ASP A 13 -18.96 -12.04 -1.61
C ASP A 13 -19.24 -10.81 -0.75
N ALA A 14 -18.94 -10.90 0.54
CA ALA A 14 -19.25 -9.87 1.54
C ALA A 14 -18.67 -8.49 1.21
N LEU A 15 -17.56 -8.47 0.46
CA LEU A 15 -16.87 -7.24 0.06
C LEU A 15 -17.35 -6.68 -1.28
N ALA A 16 -18.36 -7.28 -1.92
CA ALA A 16 -18.95 -6.68 -3.12
C ALA A 16 -19.41 -5.25 -2.84
N ASP A 17 -19.19 -4.35 -3.80
CA ASP A 17 -19.53 -2.91 -3.73
C ASP A 17 -18.82 -2.12 -2.61
N ILE A 18 -17.83 -2.70 -1.93
CA ILE A 18 -17.00 -1.96 -0.98
C ILE A 18 -15.77 -1.41 -1.70
N PRO A 19 -15.59 -0.08 -1.77
CA PRO A 19 -14.40 0.50 -2.35
C PRO A 19 -13.15 0.05 -1.57
N TYR A 20 -12.10 -0.36 -2.27
CA TYR A 20 -10.85 -0.84 -1.66
C TYR A 20 -9.60 -0.08 -2.10
N ALA A 21 -9.63 0.63 -3.25
CA ALA A 21 -8.46 1.33 -3.77
C ALA A 21 -7.94 2.39 -2.80
N GLY A 22 -6.65 2.32 -2.46
CA GLY A 22 -5.99 3.23 -1.53
C GLY A 22 -6.39 3.09 -0.06
N ARG A 23 -7.23 2.11 0.29
CA ARG A 23 -7.73 1.90 1.66
C ARG A 23 -6.94 0.83 2.41
N THR A 24 -7.15 0.78 3.73
CA THR A 24 -6.52 -0.24 4.59
C THR A 24 -7.41 -1.47 4.73
N ASP A 25 -6.80 -2.66 4.84
CA ASP A 25 -7.53 -3.92 5.03
C ASP A 25 -8.48 -3.87 6.26
N PRO A 26 -8.07 -3.28 7.42
CA PRO A 26 -9.00 -3.10 8.54
C PRO A 26 -10.19 -2.19 8.22
N SER A 27 -9.99 -1.10 7.47
CA SER A 27 -11.09 -0.20 7.11
C SER A 27 -12.10 -0.86 6.16
N ILE A 28 -11.61 -1.67 5.23
CA ILE A 28 -12.45 -2.47 4.32
C ILE A 28 -13.24 -3.51 5.11
N LEU A 29 -12.58 -4.20 6.05
CA LEU A 29 -13.26 -5.15 6.94
C LEU A 29 -14.35 -4.48 7.79
N ARG A 30 -14.07 -3.29 8.33
CA ARG A 30 -15.04 -2.51 9.12
C ARG A 30 -16.30 -2.19 8.31
N ASP A 31 -16.14 -1.77 7.06
CA ASP A 31 -17.29 -1.49 6.20
C ASP A 31 -18.06 -2.77 5.84
N ALA A 32 -17.37 -3.89 5.63
CA ALA A 32 -18.02 -5.17 5.41
C ALA A 32 -18.86 -5.60 6.63
N LEU A 33 -18.32 -5.47 7.84
CA LEU A 33 -19.06 -5.76 9.07
C LEU A 33 -20.31 -4.89 9.20
N ARG A 34 -20.17 -3.57 8.97
CA ARG A 34 -21.31 -2.64 8.98
C ARG A 34 -22.36 -2.98 7.94
N LYS A 35 -21.95 -3.25 6.70
CA LYS A 35 -22.84 -3.64 5.59
C LYS A 35 -23.70 -4.84 5.94
N HIS A 36 -23.15 -5.79 6.68
CA HIS A 36 -23.82 -7.06 7.02
C HIS A 36 -24.40 -7.06 8.45
N GLY A 37 -24.39 -5.93 9.18
CA GLY A 37 -24.96 -5.83 10.52
C GLY A 37 -24.26 -6.71 11.54
N ILE A 38 -22.94 -6.93 11.40
CA ILE A 38 -22.15 -7.75 12.32
C ILE A 38 -21.53 -6.85 13.38
N ASP A 39 -21.99 -7.00 14.61
CA ASP A 39 -21.49 -6.30 15.76
C ASP A 39 -20.49 -7.17 16.56
N GLY A 40 -19.59 -6.52 17.30
CA GLY A 40 -18.64 -7.21 18.18
C GLY A 40 -17.39 -6.39 18.49
N ASP A 41 -16.49 -6.98 19.24
CA ASP A 41 -15.18 -6.37 19.49
C ASP A 41 -14.35 -6.39 18.22
N PHE A 42 -14.23 -5.21 17.61
CA PHE A 42 -13.53 -5.03 16.33
C PHE A 42 -12.07 -5.50 16.38
N ARG A 43 -11.37 -5.27 17.51
CA ARG A 43 -9.97 -5.71 17.64
C ARG A 43 -9.85 -7.23 17.59
N ARG A 44 -10.75 -7.91 18.27
CA ARG A 44 -10.81 -9.39 18.26
C ARG A 44 -11.16 -9.89 16.87
N ILE A 45 -12.16 -9.30 16.21
CA ILE A 45 -12.59 -9.67 14.85
C ILE A 45 -11.43 -9.48 13.86
N VAL A 46 -10.73 -8.33 13.92
CA VAL A 46 -9.56 -8.08 13.05
C VAL A 46 -8.48 -9.13 13.25
N ALA A 47 -8.15 -9.48 14.48
CA ALA A 47 -7.12 -10.49 14.78
C ALA A 47 -7.48 -11.86 14.17
N GLU A 48 -8.69 -12.34 14.42
CA GLU A 48 -9.17 -13.61 13.86
C GLU A 48 -9.28 -13.58 12.33
N PHE A 49 -9.78 -12.48 11.79
CA PHE A 49 -9.90 -12.29 10.34
C PHE A 49 -8.53 -12.32 9.66
N LYS A 50 -7.55 -11.62 10.22
CA LYS A 50 -6.19 -11.54 9.68
C LYS A 50 -5.55 -12.93 9.59
N GLU A 51 -5.66 -13.74 10.62
CA GLU A 51 -5.13 -15.12 10.60
C GLU A 51 -5.71 -15.94 9.45
N ARG A 52 -7.04 -15.93 9.28
CA ARG A 52 -7.70 -16.64 8.17
C ARG A 52 -7.36 -16.05 6.80
N TYR A 53 -7.32 -14.72 6.71
CA TYR A 53 -6.95 -14.04 5.47
C TYR A 53 -5.54 -14.42 5.01
N VAL A 54 -4.56 -14.39 5.91
CA VAL A 54 -3.17 -14.77 5.63
C VAL A 54 -3.10 -16.24 5.22
N TRP A 55 -3.79 -17.13 5.94
CA TRP A 55 -3.87 -18.55 5.60
C TRP A 55 -4.42 -18.81 4.18
N HIS A 56 -5.50 -18.12 3.80
CA HIS A 56 -6.04 -18.20 2.46
C HIS A 56 -5.10 -17.59 1.42
N LEU A 57 -4.48 -16.46 1.74
CA LEU A 57 -3.57 -15.77 0.84
C LEU A 57 -2.36 -16.63 0.50
N GLU A 58 -1.73 -17.28 1.48
CA GLU A 58 -0.59 -18.18 1.25
C GLU A 58 -0.89 -19.27 0.23
N ARG A 59 -2.11 -19.78 0.19
CA ARG A 59 -2.53 -20.84 -0.71
C ARG A 59 -2.94 -20.35 -2.08
N THR A 60 -3.61 -19.21 -2.15
CA THR A 60 -4.19 -18.72 -3.40
C THR A 60 -3.27 -17.73 -4.13
N LEU A 61 -2.29 -17.15 -3.43
CA LEU A 61 -1.39 -16.18 -4.03
C LEU A 61 -0.63 -16.76 -5.23
N TRP A 62 -0.22 -18.03 -5.16
CA TRP A 62 0.51 -18.72 -6.22
C TRP A 62 -0.37 -19.18 -7.39
N GLU A 63 -1.67 -19.27 -7.18
CA GLU A 63 -2.66 -19.61 -8.22
C GLU A 63 -3.03 -18.39 -9.09
N THR A 64 -2.83 -17.17 -8.57
CA THR A 64 -3.17 -15.94 -9.27
C THR A 64 -2.06 -15.54 -10.25
N GLN A 65 -2.45 -15.15 -11.45
CA GLN A 65 -1.52 -14.51 -12.38
C GLN A 65 -1.30 -13.06 -11.95
N GLY A 66 -0.06 -12.70 -11.74
CA GLY A 66 0.37 -11.35 -11.41
C GLY A 66 1.81 -11.15 -11.84
N GLN A 67 2.20 -9.92 -12.10
CA GLN A 67 3.55 -9.55 -12.50
C GLN A 67 3.99 -8.28 -11.80
N VAL A 68 5.29 -8.10 -11.67
CA VAL A 68 5.86 -6.81 -11.28
C VAL A 68 5.71 -5.86 -12.46
N LEU A 69 5.30 -4.65 -12.18
CA LEU A 69 5.16 -3.62 -13.21
C LEU A 69 6.54 -3.26 -13.81
N PRO A 70 6.59 -2.93 -15.11
CA PRO A 70 7.84 -2.60 -15.80
C PRO A 70 8.60 -1.47 -15.11
N GLY A 71 9.92 -1.61 -15.03
CA GLY A 71 10.85 -0.63 -14.46
C GLY A 71 10.91 -0.61 -12.93
N ILE A 72 10.00 -1.30 -12.22
CA ILE A 72 10.01 -1.35 -10.75
C ILE A 72 11.27 -2.02 -10.19
N PRO A 73 11.69 -3.21 -10.67
CA PRO A 73 12.91 -3.84 -10.14
C PRO A 73 14.15 -2.98 -10.34
N GLU A 74 14.29 -2.38 -11.51
CA GLU A 74 15.42 -1.52 -11.89
C GLU A 74 15.45 -0.24 -11.05
N LEU A 75 14.31 0.43 -10.92
CA LEU A 75 14.17 1.66 -10.14
C LEU A 75 14.45 1.41 -8.65
N LEU A 76 13.88 0.35 -8.07
CA LEU A 76 14.13 -0.01 -6.67
C LEU A 76 15.59 -0.37 -6.43
N SER A 77 16.21 -1.12 -7.35
CA SER A 77 17.62 -1.46 -7.26
C SER A 77 18.51 -0.22 -7.34
N ALA A 78 18.24 0.69 -8.28
CA ALA A 78 18.99 1.93 -8.43
C ALA A 78 18.85 2.83 -7.19
N LEU A 79 17.66 2.94 -6.60
CA LEU A 79 17.42 3.70 -5.37
C LEU A 79 18.09 3.03 -4.16
N HIS A 80 18.08 1.70 -4.09
CA HIS A 80 18.67 0.94 -2.98
C HIS A 80 20.19 1.10 -2.89
N LEU A 81 20.86 1.29 -4.04
CA LEU A 81 22.33 1.49 -4.12
C LEU A 81 22.78 2.89 -3.67
N ARG A 82 21.84 3.80 -3.41
CA ARG A 82 22.16 5.17 -3.01
C ARG A 82 22.25 5.31 -1.50
N GLU A 83 23.32 5.93 -1.03
CA GLU A 83 23.53 6.19 0.40
C GLU A 83 22.68 7.35 0.94
N ASP A 84 22.23 8.24 0.05
CA ASP A 84 21.40 9.42 0.37
C ASP A 84 19.90 9.16 0.28
N VAL A 85 19.49 7.93 -0.08
CA VAL A 85 18.10 7.52 -0.20
C VAL A 85 17.76 6.41 0.80
N THR A 86 16.58 6.49 1.38
CA THR A 86 16.02 5.41 2.20
C THR A 86 14.63 5.03 1.66
N LEU A 87 14.44 3.74 1.39
CA LEU A 87 13.16 3.20 0.94
C LEU A 87 12.32 2.75 2.14
N GLY A 88 11.09 3.21 2.19
CA GLY A 88 10.07 2.80 3.16
C GLY A 88 8.81 2.31 2.46
N LEU A 89 8.13 1.34 3.06
CA LEU A 89 6.86 0.84 2.56
C LEU A 89 5.69 1.45 3.34
N ALA A 90 4.70 2.01 2.62
CA ALA A 90 3.41 2.41 3.19
C ALA A 90 2.30 1.63 2.46
N THR A 91 1.61 0.74 3.16
CA THR A 91 0.56 -0.09 2.55
C THR A 91 -0.62 -0.28 3.49
N GLY A 92 -1.83 -0.22 2.93
CA GLY A 92 -3.05 -0.55 3.67
C GLY A 92 -3.23 -2.04 3.96
N ASN A 93 -2.42 -2.92 3.37
CA ASN A 93 -2.52 -4.35 3.63
C ASN A 93 -2.10 -4.70 5.06
N PHE A 94 -2.65 -5.77 5.61
CA PHE A 94 -2.08 -6.42 6.79
C PHE A 94 -0.60 -6.75 6.55
N ARG A 95 0.23 -6.61 7.58
CA ARG A 95 1.69 -6.79 7.50
C ARG A 95 2.10 -8.10 6.85
N GLU A 96 1.56 -9.21 7.34
CA GLU A 96 1.88 -10.55 6.85
C GLU A 96 1.45 -10.72 5.38
N GLY A 97 0.28 -10.17 5.02
CA GLY A 97 -0.22 -10.20 3.64
C GLY A 97 0.66 -9.40 2.68
N ALA A 98 1.13 -8.22 3.12
CA ALA A 98 2.07 -7.41 2.34
C ALA A 98 3.41 -8.14 2.15
N GLN A 99 3.95 -8.73 3.21
CA GLN A 99 5.21 -9.48 3.16
C GLN A 99 5.13 -10.70 2.22
N LEU A 100 4.03 -11.45 2.26
CA LEU A 100 3.81 -12.58 1.34
C LEU A 100 3.81 -12.12 -0.12
N LYS A 101 3.11 -11.02 -0.43
CA LYS A 101 3.06 -10.45 -1.78
C LYS A 101 4.44 -9.98 -2.24
N LEU A 102 5.18 -9.26 -1.40
CA LEU A 102 6.53 -8.78 -1.74
C LEU A 102 7.49 -9.94 -1.99
N ARG A 103 7.49 -10.97 -1.12
CA ARG A 103 8.34 -12.17 -1.30
C ARG A 103 8.06 -12.90 -2.60
N ARG A 104 6.78 -13.06 -2.95
CA ARG A 104 6.41 -13.71 -4.22
C ARG A 104 7.10 -13.08 -5.42
N TYR A 105 7.27 -11.76 -5.40
CA TYR A 105 7.83 -11.00 -6.50
C TYR A 105 9.29 -10.60 -6.29
N GLY A 106 9.95 -11.07 -5.21
CA GLY A 106 11.35 -10.77 -4.91
C GLY A 106 11.61 -9.30 -4.56
N LEU A 107 10.59 -8.59 -4.04
CA LEU A 107 10.69 -7.16 -3.73
C LEU A 107 10.88 -6.87 -2.23
N ASP A 108 10.80 -7.89 -1.38
CA ASP A 108 10.87 -7.73 0.09
C ASP A 108 12.23 -7.23 0.58
N GLY A 109 13.33 -7.52 -0.14
CA GLY A 109 14.68 -7.07 0.19
C GLY A 109 14.91 -5.56 0.05
N HIS A 110 14.06 -4.83 -0.69
CA HIS A 110 14.23 -3.41 -0.92
C HIS A 110 13.75 -2.52 0.24
N PHE A 111 12.85 -3.03 1.07
CA PHE A 111 12.20 -2.24 2.13
C PHE A 111 12.64 -2.69 3.51
N GLN A 112 13.52 -1.91 4.16
CA GLN A 112 14.00 -2.21 5.50
C GLN A 112 13.02 -1.81 6.61
N SER A 113 12.02 -0.99 6.30
CA SER A 113 10.98 -0.52 7.22
C SER A 113 9.69 -0.25 6.50
N GLY A 114 8.58 -0.24 7.25
CA GLY A 114 7.28 0.08 6.68
C GLY A 114 6.21 0.30 7.73
N ALA A 115 5.08 0.85 7.27
CA ALA A 115 3.81 0.89 8.00
C ALA A 115 2.74 0.17 7.20
N PHE A 116 1.87 -0.52 7.90
CA PHE A 116 0.91 -1.47 7.37
C PHE A 116 -0.49 -1.17 7.91
N GLY A 117 -1.53 -1.75 7.32
CA GLY A 117 -2.89 -1.59 7.80
C GLY A 117 -3.10 -1.95 9.27
N ASP A 118 -2.24 -2.81 9.84
CA ASP A 118 -2.23 -3.10 11.29
C ASP A 118 -1.84 -1.89 12.16
N ASP A 119 -1.05 -0.98 11.60
CA ASP A 119 -0.49 0.14 12.37
C ASP A 119 -1.46 1.33 12.44
N ALA A 120 -2.23 1.59 11.37
CA ALA A 120 -3.21 2.69 11.32
C ALA A 120 -4.25 2.44 10.22
N GLU A 121 -5.50 2.82 10.47
CA GLU A 121 -6.57 2.81 9.46
C GLU A 121 -6.55 4.07 8.58
N ASP A 122 -6.15 5.20 9.14
CA ASP A 122 -6.00 6.47 8.43
C ASP A 122 -4.76 6.48 7.55
N ARG A 123 -4.90 6.83 6.27
CA ARG A 123 -3.81 6.76 5.29
C ARG A 123 -2.70 7.77 5.58
N ALA A 124 -3.03 8.97 6.06
CA ALA A 124 -2.02 9.98 6.38
C ALA A 124 -1.20 9.58 7.61
N GLN A 125 -1.84 9.02 8.65
CA GLN A 125 -1.14 8.48 9.81
C GLN A 125 -0.20 7.34 9.42
N LEU A 126 -0.64 6.46 8.52
CA LEU A 126 0.15 5.34 8.02
C LEU A 126 1.38 5.83 7.25
N VAL A 127 1.21 6.80 6.35
CA VAL A 127 2.30 7.43 5.58
C VAL A 127 3.29 8.14 6.51
N ALA A 128 2.81 8.93 7.48
CA ALA A 128 3.66 9.59 8.46
C ALA A 128 4.48 8.59 9.30
N LEU A 129 3.86 7.47 9.68
CA LEU A 129 4.54 6.41 10.43
C LEU A 129 5.60 5.71 9.58
N ALA A 130 5.31 5.42 8.31
CA ALA A 130 6.26 4.82 7.38
C ALA A 130 7.50 5.72 7.19
N ALA A 131 7.28 7.01 6.95
CA ALA A 131 8.35 7.99 6.81
C ALA A 131 9.23 8.07 8.07
N ARG A 132 8.61 8.15 9.26
CA ARG A 132 9.33 8.18 10.54
C ARG A 132 10.16 6.91 10.76
N ARG A 133 9.63 5.75 10.45
CA ARG A 133 10.36 4.47 10.58
C ARG A 133 11.52 4.39 9.58
N ALA A 134 11.32 4.86 8.35
CA ALA A 134 12.36 4.89 7.33
C ALA A 134 13.50 5.87 7.70
N ALA A 135 13.16 7.01 8.28
CA ALA A 135 14.13 8.03 8.69
C ALA A 135 15.07 7.58 9.82
N ARG A 136 14.68 6.58 10.64
CA ARG A 136 15.51 6.03 11.74
C ARG A 136 16.10 7.09 12.66
N GLY A 137 15.30 8.11 13.02
CA GLY A 137 15.70 9.21 13.88
C GLY A 137 16.49 10.33 13.18
N ARG A 138 16.72 10.23 11.87
CA ARG A 138 17.28 11.32 11.05
C ARG A 138 16.15 12.22 10.55
N GLU A 139 16.45 13.47 10.27
CA GLU A 139 15.52 14.36 9.56
C GLU A 139 15.82 14.28 8.06
N PRO A 140 14.91 13.73 7.24
CA PRO A 140 15.10 13.71 5.80
C PRO A 140 14.93 15.11 5.23
N ALA A 141 15.77 15.50 4.28
CA ALA A 141 15.63 16.76 3.57
C ALA A 141 14.32 16.82 2.78
N ARG A 142 13.85 15.67 2.29
CA ARG A 142 12.62 15.53 1.52
C ARG A 142 12.05 14.12 1.67
N VAL A 143 10.73 14.03 1.74
CA VAL A 143 9.99 12.75 1.70
C VAL A 143 9.09 12.74 0.47
N LEU A 144 9.26 11.74 -0.38
CA LEU A 144 8.39 11.51 -1.52
C LEU A 144 7.46 10.33 -1.20
N VAL A 145 6.17 10.49 -1.48
CA VAL A 145 5.17 9.43 -1.35
C VAL A 145 4.71 9.04 -2.75
N VAL A 146 5.06 7.84 -3.16
CA VAL A 146 4.69 7.30 -4.48
C VAL A 146 3.46 6.43 -4.33
N GLY A 147 2.40 6.73 -5.07
CA GLY A 147 1.16 5.97 -5.03
C GLY A 147 0.34 6.11 -6.30
N ASP A 148 -0.68 5.26 -6.45
CA ASP A 148 -1.52 5.18 -7.64
C ASP A 148 -2.96 5.69 -7.41
N THR A 149 -3.23 6.27 -6.24
CA THR A 149 -4.56 6.75 -5.89
C THR A 149 -4.56 8.20 -5.41
N PRO A 150 -5.68 8.94 -5.57
CA PRO A 150 -5.89 10.25 -4.95
C PRO A 150 -5.73 10.23 -3.41
N LEU A 151 -5.99 9.10 -2.75
CA LEU A 151 -5.79 8.94 -1.30
C LEU A 151 -4.31 8.97 -0.92
N ASP A 152 -3.42 8.45 -1.76
CA ASP A 152 -1.97 8.51 -1.55
C ASP A 152 -1.49 9.96 -1.68
N VAL A 153 -1.97 10.67 -2.70
CA VAL A 153 -1.68 12.09 -2.91
C VAL A 153 -2.15 12.93 -1.72
N ALA A 154 -3.41 12.75 -1.30
CA ALA A 154 -3.97 13.46 -0.16
C ALA A 154 -3.21 13.17 1.15
N ALA A 155 -2.81 11.90 1.37
CA ALA A 155 -2.03 11.52 2.54
C ALA A 155 -0.64 12.17 2.55
N ALA A 156 0.03 12.23 1.39
CA ALA A 156 1.31 12.93 1.26
C ALA A 156 1.18 14.41 1.59
N LEU A 157 0.19 15.09 1.00
CA LEU A 157 -0.08 16.52 1.24
C LEU A 157 -0.41 16.80 2.71
N ALA A 158 -1.23 15.97 3.34
CA ALA A 158 -1.58 16.10 4.76
C ALA A 158 -0.35 15.98 5.69
N CYS A 159 0.69 15.27 5.26
CA CYS A 159 1.95 15.13 5.98
C CYS A 159 2.99 16.21 5.62
N GLY A 160 2.70 17.10 4.68
CA GLY A 160 3.70 18.05 4.14
C GLY A 160 4.77 17.38 3.28
N PHE A 161 4.49 16.20 2.72
CA PHE A 161 5.40 15.43 1.86
C PHE A 161 5.12 15.68 0.38
N VAL A 162 6.04 15.30 -0.49
CA VAL A 162 5.91 15.45 -1.93
C VAL A 162 5.11 14.28 -2.51
N PRO A 163 3.90 14.53 -3.05
CA PRO A 163 3.09 13.49 -3.67
C PRO A 163 3.59 13.19 -5.09
N VAL A 164 3.81 11.90 -5.35
CA VAL A 164 4.19 11.37 -6.68
C VAL A 164 3.13 10.37 -7.11
N GLY A 165 2.43 10.69 -8.18
CA GLY A 165 1.41 9.82 -8.76
C GLY A 165 1.99 8.87 -9.81
N VAL A 166 1.53 7.61 -9.82
CA VAL A 166 1.82 6.66 -10.90
C VAL A 166 0.51 6.02 -11.40
N ALA A 167 0.18 6.21 -12.67
CA ALA A 167 -1.13 5.86 -13.22
C ALA A 167 -1.20 4.39 -13.67
N THR A 168 -0.86 3.48 -12.77
CA THR A 168 -0.85 2.02 -13.03
C THR A 168 -2.07 1.29 -12.45
N GLY A 169 -2.92 2.00 -11.72
CA GLY A 169 -4.15 1.50 -11.11
C GLY A 169 -5.41 1.96 -11.86
N TYR A 170 -6.46 2.25 -11.10
CA TYR A 170 -7.76 2.71 -11.64
C TYR A 170 -7.79 4.18 -12.05
N TYR A 171 -6.86 4.98 -11.54
CA TYR A 171 -6.85 6.43 -11.72
C TYR A 171 -5.91 6.84 -12.85
N SER A 172 -6.38 7.78 -13.68
CA SER A 172 -5.60 8.35 -14.75
C SER A 172 -4.53 9.32 -14.24
N GLN A 173 -3.60 9.70 -15.09
CA GLN A 173 -2.63 10.75 -14.77
C GLN A 173 -3.32 12.07 -14.42
N ASP A 174 -4.44 12.39 -15.09
CA ASP A 174 -5.17 13.63 -14.85
C ASP A 174 -5.90 13.61 -13.50
N ASP A 175 -6.45 12.47 -13.08
CA ASP A 175 -7.03 12.33 -11.75
C ASP A 175 -5.96 12.57 -10.67
N LEU A 176 -4.76 12.02 -10.83
CA LEU A 176 -3.66 12.19 -9.88
C LEU A 176 -3.13 13.63 -9.87
N ARG A 177 -3.06 14.31 -11.03
CA ARG A 177 -2.73 15.74 -11.11
C ARG A 177 -3.79 16.61 -10.42
N GLN A 178 -5.06 16.33 -10.68
CA GLN A 178 -6.18 17.05 -10.05
C GLN A 178 -6.19 16.85 -8.53
N ALA A 179 -5.78 15.68 -8.03
CA ALA A 179 -5.60 15.44 -6.62
C ALA A 179 -4.43 16.22 -5.99
N GLY A 180 -3.53 16.80 -6.80
CA GLY A 180 -2.40 17.62 -6.35
C GLY A 180 -1.05 16.93 -6.39
N ALA A 181 -0.88 15.83 -7.16
CA ALA A 181 0.42 15.19 -7.33
C ALA A 181 1.43 16.16 -7.99
N SER A 182 2.60 16.30 -7.37
CA SER A 182 3.68 17.18 -7.85
C SER A 182 4.41 16.59 -9.06
N LEU A 183 4.52 15.27 -9.11
CA LEU A 183 5.04 14.51 -10.24
C LEU A 183 4.03 13.42 -10.59
N VAL A 184 3.84 13.15 -11.89
CA VAL A 184 2.96 12.07 -12.34
C VAL A 184 3.60 11.30 -13.46
N PHE A 185 3.67 10.00 -13.30
CA PHE A 185 4.19 9.03 -14.26
C PHE A 185 3.06 8.15 -14.81
N PRO A 186 3.10 7.76 -16.09
CA PRO A 186 2.19 6.72 -16.59
C PRO A 186 2.49 5.36 -15.96
N ASP A 187 3.77 5.03 -15.87
CA ASP A 187 4.39 3.88 -15.22
C ASP A 187 5.89 4.15 -15.01
N PHE A 188 6.65 3.13 -14.65
CA PHE A 188 8.10 3.25 -14.48
C PHE A 188 8.92 2.50 -15.55
N SER A 189 8.37 2.23 -16.71
CA SER A 189 9.11 1.60 -17.81
C SER A 189 10.35 2.41 -18.24
N ASP A 190 10.25 3.75 -18.22
CA ASP A 190 11.40 4.67 -18.32
C ASP A 190 11.94 4.99 -16.91
N TRP A 191 12.48 3.96 -16.24
CA TRP A 191 12.93 4.08 -14.85
C TRP A 191 14.12 5.05 -14.69
N GLN A 192 14.98 5.23 -15.72
CA GLN A 192 16.09 6.16 -15.67
C GLN A 192 15.60 7.61 -15.57
N ARG A 193 14.61 7.95 -16.38
CA ARG A 193 13.95 9.26 -16.32
C ARG A 193 13.23 9.44 -14.98
N ALA A 194 12.51 8.41 -14.52
CA ALA A 194 11.85 8.46 -13.23
C ALA A 194 12.85 8.70 -12.11
N LEU A 195 13.97 7.96 -12.07
CA LEU A 195 15.04 8.12 -11.09
C LEU A 195 15.57 9.56 -11.07
N SER A 196 15.87 10.14 -12.26
CA SER A 196 16.36 11.53 -12.38
C SER A 196 15.38 12.53 -11.80
N LEU A 197 14.07 12.39 -12.08
CA LEU A 197 13.04 13.31 -11.61
C LEU A 197 12.73 13.12 -10.11
N LEU A 198 12.83 11.91 -9.58
CA LEU A 198 12.64 11.66 -8.15
C LEU A 198 13.79 12.21 -7.30
N LEU A 199 14.98 12.33 -7.87
CA LEU A 199 16.19 12.81 -7.18
C LEU A 199 16.48 14.31 -7.38
N SER A 200 15.80 14.96 -8.34
CA SER A 200 15.88 16.42 -8.53
C SER A 200 15.06 17.16 -7.46
#